data_2245a9ba72f79f7d62df6591dd9a372b
#
_entry.id   2245a9ba72f79f7d62df6591dd9a372b
#
_cell.length_a   1.000
_cell.length_b   1.000
_cell.length_c   1.000
_cell.angle_alpha   90.00
_cell.angle_beta   90.00
_cell.angle_gamma   90.00
#
_symmetry.space_group_name_H-M   'P 1'
#
loop_
_entity.id
_entity.type
_entity.pdbx_description
1 polymer ?
#
loop_
_entity_poly.entity_id
_entity_poly.type
_entity_poly.pdbx_seq_one_letter_code
_entity_poly.pdbx_strand_id
1 'polypeptide(L)'
;MKLEAMAVTLPEVAGHPNRAPFTGVLTLVDEPSTKPPSGARGHRVILTRSAALAALPSLLGMAVDYVPSWDGHDSRRKCGIITHADVEGSRLQVAGYLFAKDFPEVERQLRDCLPGAMGMSWELADAHVEDMRAEIWTLTRATFTGAAILLREKAAYRNTSFELAATRCRSILSRPATRESVRAGATFREKAGVALPGRETRKEETWKHRQAKTWSR
;
A
#
# COMPACT_ATOMS: atom_id res chain seq x y z
N MET A 1 15.58 -4.65 26.43
CA MET A 1 15.80 -3.77 25.27
C MET A 1 14.45 -3.47 24.68
N LYS A 2 13.99 -2.23 24.68
CA LYS A 2 12.71 -1.82 24.10
C LYS A 2 12.96 -1.73 22.60
N LEU A 3 12.35 -2.63 21.81
CA LEU A 3 12.42 -2.55 20.36
C LEU A 3 11.47 -1.42 19.93
N GLU A 4 12.01 -0.37 19.36
CA GLU A 4 11.20 0.70 18.79
C GLU A 4 10.66 0.24 17.43
N ALA A 5 9.39 0.58 17.18
CA ALA A 5 8.77 0.35 15.89
C ALA A 5 9.58 1.05 14.78
N MET A 6 9.80 0.37 13.68
CA MET A 6 10.50 0.95 12.53
C MET A 6 9.51 1.63 11.60
N ALA A 7 9.76 2.92 11.34
CA ALA A 7 8.89 3.73 10.49
C ALA A 7 9.70 4.66 9.57
N VAL A 8 9.18 4.88 8.39
CA VAL A 8 9.64 5.96 7.51
C VAL A 8 8.77 7.18 7.78
N THR A 9 9.37 8.25 8.26
CA THR A 9 8.65 9.52 8.47
C THR A 9 8.35 10.16 7.12
N LEU A 10 7.07 10.17 6.76
CA LEU A 10 6.57 10.87 5.57
C LEU A 10 5.70 12.05 6.03
N PRO A 11 5.75 13.20 5.33
CA PRO A 11 4.86 14.29 5.60
C PRO A 11 3.39 13.83 5.51
N GLU A 12 2.60 14.11 6.54
CA GLU A 12 1.16 13.89 6.47
C GLU A 12 0.54 14.93 5.53
N VAL A 13 -0.01 14.44 4.43
CA VAL A 13 -0.81 15.24 3.50
C VAL A 13 -2.24 14.75 3.59
N ALA A 14 -3.05 15.43 4.40
CA ALA A 14 -4.46 15.07 4.57
C ALA A 14 -5.19 15.12 3.22
N GLY A 15 -5.87 14.02 2.88
CA GLY A 15 -6.65 13.94 1.65
C GLY A 15 -5.82 13.90 0.36
N HIS A 16 -4.57 13.44 0.42
CA HIS A 16 -3.77 13.26 -0.79
C HIS A 16 -4.44 12.25 -1.73
N PRO A 17 -4.79 12.65 -2.98
CA PRO A 17 -5.65 11.83 -3.85
C PRO A 17 -5.01 10.51 -4.30
N ASN A 18 -3.69 10.38 -4.23
CA ASN A 18 -2.95 9.18 -4.60
C ASN A 18 -2.38 8.41 -3.40
N ARG A 19 -2.90 8.65 -2.19
CA ARG A 19 -2.48 7.94 -0.98
C ARG A 19 -3.72 7.42 -0.24
N ALA A 20 -4.08 6.16 -0.49
CA ALA A 20 -5.10 5.46 0.31
C ALA A 20 -4.39 4.66 1.41
N PRO A 21 -4.46 5.09 2.68
CA PRO A 21 -3.77 4.41 3.77
C PRO A 21 -4.28 2.99 3.96
N PHE A 22 -3.39 2.07 4.29
CA PHE A 22 -3.73 0.71 4.67
C PHE A 22 -2.98 0.26 5.91
N THR A 23 -3.52 -0.78 6.54
CA THR A 23 -2.86 -1.60 7.56
C THR A 23 -3.03 -3.07 7.22
N GLY A 24 -2.15 -3.92 7.73
CA GLY A 24 -2.27 -5.35 7.51
C GLY A 24 -1.36 -6.18 8.40
N VAL A 25 -1.71 -7.45 8.53
CA VAL A 25 -0.83 -8.48 9.10
C VAL A 25 -0.15 -9.19 7.93
N LEU A 26 1.16 -8.97 7.77
CA LEU A 26 1.94 -9.54 6.68
C LEU A 26 2.19 -11.04 6.89
N THR A 27 2.54 -11.42 8.13
CA THR A 27 2.80 -12.81 8.51
C THR A 27 2.70 -12.99 10.02
N LEU A 28 2.79 -14.26 10.46
CA LEU A 28 2.96 -14.60 11.86
C LEU A 28 4.41 -14.99 12.14
N VAL A 29 4.87 -14.73 13.36
CA VAL A 29 6.18 -15.14 13.86
C VAL A 29 6.02 -16.22 14.93
N ASP A 30 6.97 -17.12 15.01
CA ASP A 30 7.00 -18.28 15.91
C ASP A 30 5.80 -19.23 15.75
N GLU A 31 5.05 -19.08 14.66
CA GLU A 31 3.91 -19.95 14.33
C GLU A 31 4.14 -20.62 12.96
N PRO A 32 3.73 -21.88 12.80
CA PRO A 32 3.83 -22.54 11.50
C PRO A 32 2.85 -21.99 10.50
N SER A 33 3.26 -21.86 9.25
CA SER A 33 2.37 -21.52 8.16
C SER A 33 1.23 -22.52 8.04
N THR A 34 0.04 -22.07 7.63
CA THR A 34 -1.15 -22.94 7.47
C THR A 34 -0.95 -23.93 6.33
N LYS A 35 -0.24 -23.51 5.29
CA LYS A 35 0.14 -24.31 4.13
C LYS A 35 1.56 -23.96 3.68
N PRO A 36 2.23 -24.84 2.93
CA PRO A 36 3.54 -24.56 2.38
C PRO A 36 3.51 -23.30 1.51
N PRO A 37 4.39 -22.31 1.76
CA PRO A 37 4.60 -21.21 0.82
C PRO A 37 5.32 -21.68 -0.44
N SER A 38 5.18 -20.93 -1.54
CA SER A 38 5.93 -21.16 -2.76
C SER A 38 7.44 -21.09 -2.47
N GLY A 39 8.21 -22.02 -3.02
CA GLY A 39 9.66 -22.10 -2.77
C GLY A 39 10.08 -22.91 -1.53
N ALA A 40 9.17 -23.23 -0.61
CA ALA A 40 9.47 -24.09 0.56
C ALA A 40 9.43 -25.58 0.26
N ARG A 41 9.43 -25.99 -1.01
CA ARG A 41 9.47 -27.38 -1.47
C ARG A 41 8.45 -28.32 -0.81
N GLY A 42 7.28 -27.79 -0.46
CA GLY A 42 6.21 -28.53 0.21
C GLY A 42 6.28 -28.51 1.75
N HIS A 43 7.31 -27.90 2.35
CA HIS A 43 7.40 -27.74 3.79
C HIS A 43 6.60 -26.52 4.27
N ARG A 44 5.94 -26.66 5.41
CA ARG A 44 5.44 -25.51 6.16
C ARG A 44 6.64 -24.77 6.77
N VAL A 45 6.48 -23.48 7.05
CA VAL A 45 7.59 -22.67 7.58
C VAL A 45 7.18 -21.96 8.86
N ILE A 46 8.16 -21.77 9.74
CA ILE A 46 8.10 -20.89 10.90
C ILE A 46 9.14 -19.80 10.69
N LEU A 47 8.72 -18.53 10.70
CA LEU A 47 9.63 -17.41 10.76
C LEU A 47 9.88 -17.09 12.25
N THR A 48 11.11 -17.25 12.72
CA THR A 48 11.39 -16.93 14.11
C THR A 48 11.26 -15.44 14.37
N ARG A 49 10.83 -15.07 15.60
CA ARG A 49 10.75 -13.67 16.01
C ARG A 49 12.09 -12.95 15.83
N SER A 50 13.20 -13.58 16.16
CA SER A 50 14.53 -12.99 16.00
C SER A 50 14.83 -12.68 14.53
N ALA A 51 14.53 -13.62 13.63
CA ALA A 51 14.70 -13.42 12.19
C ALA A 51 13.77 -12.33 11.65
N ALA A 52 12.51 -12.32 12.09
CA ALA A 52 11.55 -11.29 11.70
C ALA A 52 12.00 -9.89 12.12
N LEU A 53 12.42 -9.73 13.39
CA LEU A 53 12.90 -8.44 13.92
C LEU A 53 14.16 -7.94 13.20
N ALA A 54 15.09 -8.84 12.90
CA ALA A 54 16.30 -8.51 12.12
C ALA A 54 15.97 -8.09 10.68
N ALA A 55 14.87 -8.63 10.11
CA ALA A 55 14.43 -8.39 8.75
C ALA A 55 13.51 -7.16 8.59
N LEU A 56 12.96 -6.59 9.70
CA LEU A 56 12.05 -5.43 9.63
C LEU A 56 12.56 -4.26 8.76
N PRO A 57 13.86 -3.88 8.81
CA PRO A 57 14.35 -2.79 7.97
C PRO A 57 14.12 -3.00 6.48
N SER A 58 14.09 -4.26 6.02
CA SER A 58 13.88 -4.57 4.60
C SER A 58 12.44 -4.35 4.13
N LEU A 59 11.49 -4.19 5.05
CA LEU A 59 10.10 -3.86 4.73
C LEU A 59 9.86 -2.37 4.51
N LEU A 60 10.70 -1.50 5.07
CA LEU A 60 10.50 -0.05 4.96
C LEU A 60 10.83 0.44 3.56
N GLY A 61 9.88 1.12 2.92
CA GLY A 61 10.01 1.54 1.53
C GLY A 61 9.74 0.41 0.52
N MET A 62 9.40 -0.80 0.98
CA MET A 62 9.08 -1.91 0.10
C MET A 62 7.76 -1.67 -0.62
N ALA A 63 7.75 -1.92 -1.91
CA ALA A 63 6.54 -1.85 -2.71
C ALA A 63 5.64 -3.06 -2.47
N VAL A 64 4.34 -2.80 -2.42
CA VAL A 64 3.29 -3.82 -2.35
C VAL A 64 2.75 -4.09 -3.74
N ASP A 65 2.67 -5.35 -4.13
CA ASP A 65 2.14 -5.76 -5.43
C ASP A 65 0.81 -6.53 -5.32
N TYR A 66 0.25 -6.82 -6.47
CA TYR A 66 -0.95 -7.64 -6.61
C TYR A 66 -0.99 -8.31 -7.98
N VAL A 67 -1.77 -9.36 -8.10
CA VAL A 67 -2.24 -9.89 -9.39
C VAL A 67 -3.75 -9.68 -9.49
N PRO A 68 -4.33 -9.51 -10.71
CA PRO A 68 -5.78 -9.29 -10.86
C PRO A 68 -6.66 -10.40 -10.30
N SER A 69 -6.15 -11.63 -10.24
CA SER A 69 -6.81 -12.81 -9.63
C SER A 69 -6.67 -12.90 -8.12
N TRP A 70 -5.89 -12.01 -7.49
CA TRP A 70 -5.62 -11.98 -6.05
C TRP A 70 -5.06 -13.29 -5.48
N ASP A 71 -4.22 -13.97 -6.22
CA ASP A 71 -3.71 -15.30 -5.85
C ASP A 71 -2.17 -15.43 -5.82
N GLY A 72 -1.44 -14.30 -5.95
CA GLY A 72 0.02 -14.35 -5.96
C GLY A 72 0.70 -12.98 -6.02
N HIS A 73 1.94 -13.00 -6.51
CA HIS A 73 2.79 -11.83 -6.69
C HIS A 73 2.97 -11.48 -8.18
N ASP A 74 2.99 -10.18 -8.51
CA ASP A 74 3.47 -9.67 -9.79
C ASP A 74 4.38 -8.46 -9.57
N SER A 75 5.68 -8.68 -9.69
CA SER A 75 6.69 -7.64 -9.48
C SER A 75 6.55 -6.41 -10.38
N ARG A 76 5.76 -6.50 -11.45
CA ARG A 76 5.47 -5.39 -12.37
C ARG A 76 4.26 -4.54 -11.96
N ARG A 77 3.46 -5.00 -10.99
CA ARG A 77 2.22 -4.34 -10.54
C ARG A 77 2.34 -3.83 -9.12
N LYS A 78 3.21 -2.83 -8.94
CA LYS A 78 3.47 -2.21 -7.63
C LYS A 78 2.43 -1.14 -7.35
N CYS A 79 1.39 -1.50 -6.57
CA CYS A 79 0.24 -0.64 -6.29
C CYS A 79 0.35 0.16 -4.98
N GLY A 80 1.40 -0.01 -4.19
CA GLY A 80 1.55 0.68 -2.92
C GLY A 80 2.94 0.54 -2.33
N ILE A 81 3.12 1.10 -1.14
CA ILE A 81 4.39 1.11 -0.40
C ILE A 81 4.15 0.92 1.09
N ILE A 82 5.02 0.15 1.75
CA ILE A 82 5.05 -0.01 3.20
C ILE A 82 5.91 1.12 3.80
N THR A 83 5.37 1.81 4.80
CA THR A 83 6.05 2.91 5.50
C THR A 83 6.29 2.62 6.98
N HIS A 84 5.64 1.60 7.50
CA HIS A 84 5.77 1.16 8.89
C HIS A 84 5.72 -0.36 8.95
N ALA A 85 6.55 -0.95 9.80
CA ALA A 85 6.53 -2.37 10.11
C ALA A 85 6.90 -2.59 11.58
N ASP A 86 6.16 -3.50 12.25
CA ASP A 86 6.34 -3.82 13.66
C ASP A 86 5.96 -5.28 13.94
N VAL A 87 6.44 -5.83 15.06
CA VAL A 87 6.05 -7.16 15.56
C VAL A 87 5.33 -7.01 16.89
N GLU A 88 4.01 -7.17 16.86
CA GLU A 88 3.16 -7.15 18.03
C GLU A 88 2.59 -8.56 18.32
N GLY A 89 2.88 -9.09 19.49
CA GLY A 89 2.55 -10.49 19.79
C GLY A 89 3.19 -11.43 18.76
N SER A 90 2.43 -12.33 18.17
CA SER A 90 2.89 -13.21 17.08
C SER A 90 2.69 -12.58 15.68
N ARG A 91 2.23 -11.33 15.58
CA ARG A 91 1.88 -10.69 14.31
C ARG A 91 2.97 -9.75 13.85
N LEU A 92 3.46 -9.92 12.62
CA LEU A 92 4.21 -8.89 11.92
C LEU A 92 3.22 -8.00 11.19
N GLN A 93 3.04 -6.79 11.71
CA GLN A 93 2.12 -5.80 11.18
C GLN A 93 2.85 -4.84 10.27
N VAL A 94 2.14 -4.36 9.27
CA VAL A 94 2.63 -3.34 8.33
C VAL A 94 1.56 -2.28 8.12
N ALA A 95 2.02 -1.05 7.83
CA ALA A 95 1.16 0.03 7.39
C ALA A 95 1.83 0.79 6.24
N GLY A 96 1.02 1.47 5.44
CA GLY A 96 1.50 2.22 4.30
C GLY A 96 0.36 2.87 3.52
N TYR A 97 0.56 3.08 2.24
CA TYR A 97 -0.51 3.59 1.38
C TYR A 97 -0.46 2.95 -0.01
N LEU A 98 -1.63 2.83 -0.62
CA LEU A 98 -1.79 2.50 -2.02
C LEU A 98 -1.74 3.75 -2.89
N PHE A 99 -1.28 3.60 -4.12
CA PHE A 99 -1.31 4.62 -5.17
C PHE A 99 -2.70 4.61 -5.84
N ALA A 100 -3.72 5.06 -5.09
CA ALA A 100 -5.13 4.90 -5.44
C ALA A 100 -5.52 5.54 -6.78
N LYS A 101 -4.88 6.68 -7.13
CA LYS A 101 -5.13 7.33 -8.42
C LYS A 101 -4.53 6.57 -9.60
N ASP A 102 -3.39 5.89 -9.37
CA ASP A 102 -2.69 5.14 -10.41
C ASP A 102 -3.30 3.73 -10.58
N PHE A 103 -3.91 3.20 -9.52
CA PHE A 103 -4.56 1.88 -9.45
C PHE A 103 -6.00 1.98 -8.91
N PRO A 104 -6.89 2.74 -9.57
CA PRO A 104 -8.26 2.97 -9.07
C PRO A 104 -9.10 1.69 -9.04
N GLU A 105 -8.81 0.73 -9.91
CA GLU A 105 -9.45 -0.57 -9.91
C GLU A 105 -9.10 -1.40 -8.68
N VAL A 106 -7.84 -1.30 -8.20
CA VAL A 106 -7.38 -1.99 -6.98
C VAL A 106 -8.09 -1.42 -5.76
N GLU A 107 -8.09 -0.08 -5.61
CA GLU A 107 -8.77 0.56 -4.50
C GLU A 107 -10.25 0.20 -4.46
N ARG A 108 -10.95 0.26 -5.60
CA ARG A 108 -12.37 -0.08 -5.70
C ARG A 108 -12.63 -1.53 -5.31
N GLN A 109 -11.89 -2.48 -5.89
CA GLN A 109 -12.06 -3.90 -5.58
C GLN A 109 -11.83 -4.20 -4.10
N LEU A 110 -10.80 -3.59 -3.49
CA LEU A 110 -10.52 -3.76 -2.06
C LEU A 110 -11.63 -3.19 -1.17
N ARG A 111 -12.27 -2.08 -1.57
CA ARG A 111 -13.42 -1.51 -0.84
C ARG A 111 -14.68 -2.35 -0.99
N ASP A 112 -14.85 -3.02 -2.12
CA ASP A 112 -16.01 -3.87 -2.42
C ASP A 112 -15.87 -5.28 -1.82
N CYS A 113 -14.67 -5.68 -1.38
CA CYS A 113 -14.43 -6.96 -0.73
C CYS A 113 -15.10 -7.05 0.64
N LEU A 114 -15.53 -8.27 1.00
CA LEU A 114 -16.00 -8.54 2.34
C LEU A 114 -14.90 -8.30 3.37
N PRO A 115 -15.23 -7.75 4.55
CA PRO A 115 -14.27 -7.57 5.62
C PRO A 115 -13.51 -8.86 5.93
N GLY A 116 -12.20 -8.78 5.98
CA GLY A 116 -11.33 -9.93 6.25
C GLY A 116 -11.19 -10.95 5.12
N ALA A 117 -11.67 -10.65 3.90
CA ALA A 117 -11.45 -11.49 2.72
C ALA A 117 -10.01 -11.39 2.20
N MET A 118 -9.38 -10.24 2.40
CA MET A 118 -8.03 -9.97 1.91
C MET A 118 -6.98 -10.28 2.96
N GLY A 119 -5.84 -10.75 2.50
CA GLY A 119 -4.65 -11.03 3.28
C GLY A 119 -3.41 -10.53 2.59
N MET A 120 -2.26 -10.88 3.15
CA MET A 120 -0.96 -10.54 2.60
C MET A 120 -0.08 -11.77 2.43
N SER A 121 0.86 -11.64 1.53
CA SER A 121 1.94 -12.60 1.29
C SER A 121 3.27 -11.86 1.21
N TRP A 122 4.35 -12.58 1.40
CA TRP A 122 5.70 -12.06 1.36
C TRP A 122 6.62 -12.95 0.53
N GLU A 123 7.67 -12.35 0.00
CA GLU A 123 8.80 -13.04 -0.64
C GLU A 123 10.06 -12.78 0.16
N LEU A 124 10.93 -13.78 0.22
CA LEU A 124 12.19 -13.71 0.94
C LEU A 124 13.38 -13.99 0.01
N ALA A 125 14.48 -13.32 0.30
CA ALA A 125 15.82 -13.73 -0.10
C ALA A 125 16.64 -14.11 1.13
N ASP A 126 17.79 -14.73 0.91
CA ASP A 126 18.78 -15.08 1.93
C ASP A 126 18.18 -15.84 3.13
N ALA A 127 17.14 -16.63 2.88
CA ALA A 127 16.48 -17.41 3.90
C ALA A 127 17.40 -18.55 4.35
N HIS A 128 17.62 -18.62 5.66
CA HIS A 128 18.37 -19.70 6.28
C HIS A 128 17.41 -20.61 7.06
N VAL A 129 17.40 -21.88 6.70
CA VAL A 129 16.62 -22.93 7.37
C VAL A 129 17.52 -23.63 8.38
N GLU A 130 17.07 -23.75 9.63
CA GLU A 130 17.84 -24.36 10.71
C GLU A 130 18.16 -25.85 10.44
N ASP A 131 17.14 -26.63 10.04
CA ASP A 131 17.27 -28.03 9.62
C ASP A 131 16.41 -28.28 8.36
N MET A 132 17.08 -28.52 7.25
CA MET A 132 16.45 -28.84 5.96
C MET A 132 15.74 -30.19 5.92
N ARG A 133 15.97 -31.08 6.91
CA ARG A 133 15.32 -32.41 7.04
C ARG A 133 14.06 -32.36 7.89
N ALA A 134 13.86 -31.27 8.63
CA ALA A 134 12.68 -31.10 9.46
C ALA A 134 11.40 -31.07 8.62
N GLU A 135 10.30 -31.59 9.14
CA GLU A 135 8.99 -31.54 8.49
C GLU A 135 8.50 -30.08 8.34
N ILE A 136 8.79 -29.24 9.33
CA ILE A 136 8.50 -27.81 9.32
C ILE A 136 9.83 -27.07 9.36
N TRP A 137 10.05 -26.21 8.38
CA TRP A 137 11.28 -25.43 8.29
C TRP A 137 11.26 -24.22 9.19
N THR A 138 12.21 -24.13 10.10
CA THR A 138 12.43 -22.95 10.94
C THR A 138 13.39 -22.00 10.24
N LEU A 139 12.88 -20.80 9.90
CA LEU A 139 13.65 -19.75 9.28
C LEU A 139 14.31 -18.88 10.37
N THR A 140 15.64 -18.99 10.47
CA THR A 140 16.46 -18.27 11.47
C THR A 140 17.07 -16.98 10.94
N ARG A 141 17.05 -16.77 9.62
CA ARG A 141 17.45 -15.55 8.93
C ARG A 141 16.65 -15.41 7.64
N ALA A 142 16.30 -14.18 7.29
CA ALA A 142 15.64 -13.86 6.04
C ALA A 142 15.79 -12.36 5.73
N THR A 143 15.57 -11.99 4.46
CA THR A 143 15.41 -10.62 4.01
C THR A 143 14.10 -10.55 3.22
N PHE A 144 13.18 -9.65 3.58
CA PHE A 144 11.97 -9.46 2.79
C PHE A 144 12.33 -8.77 1.47
N THR A 145 11.82 -9.30 0.37
CA THR A 145 12.06 -8.79 -1.00
C THR A 145 10.78 -8.45 -1.74
N GLY A 146 9.63 -8.87 -1.24
CA GLY A 146 8.33 -8.57 -1.82
C GLY A 146 7.21 -8.70 -0.80
N ALA A 147 6.15 -7.93 -1.01
CA ALA A 147 4.88 -8.03 -0.30
C ALA A 147 3.75 -7.93 -1.32
N ALA A 148 2.72 -8.75 -1.19
CA ALA A 148 1.55 -8.74 -2.05
C ALA A 148 0.26 -8.72 -1.27
N ILE A 149 -0.77 -8.13 -1.89
CA ILE A 149 -2.16 -8.23 -1.46
C ILE A 149 -2.79 -9.41 -2.22
N LEU A 150 -3.47 -10.28 -1.50
CA LEU A 150 -4.13 -11.43 -2.11
C LEU A 150 -5.34 -11.88 -1.29
N LEU A 151 -6.13 -12.81 -1.83
CA LEU A 151 -7.19 -13.45 -1.06
C LEU A 151 -6.58 -14.18 0.14
N ARG A 152 -7.12 -13.94 1.35
CA ARG A 152 -6.62 -14.54 2.59
C ARG A 152 -6.55 -16.06 2.53
N GLU A 153 -7.47 -16.72 1.84
CA GLU A 153 -7.44 -18.16 1.60
C GLU A 153 -6.26 -18.62 0.75
N LYS A 154 -5.68 -17.73 -0.06
CA LYS A 154 -4.49 -18.00 -0.89
C LYS A 154 -3.19 -17.78 -0.13
N ALA A 155 -3.18 -16.98 0.93
CA ALA A 155 -2.01 -16.74 1.78
C ALA A 155 -1.47 -18.03 2.41
N ALA A 156 -0.17 -18.12 2.60
CA ALA A 156 0.44 -19.24 3.33
C ALA A 156 0.04 -19.25 4.81
N TYR A 157 -0.26 -18.08 5.38
CA TYR A 157 -0.82 -17.90 6.71
C TYR A 157 -2.25 -17.37 6.62
N ARG A 158 -3.23 -18.11 7.11
CA ARG A 158 -4.65 -17.70 7.08
C ARG A 158 -4.99 -16.52 8.01
N ASN A 159 -4.12 -16.25 8.98
CA ASN A 159 -4.29 -15.16 9.95
C ASN A 159 -3.65 -13.85 9.49
N THR A 160 -3.31 -13.73 8.19
CA THR A 160 -2.93 -12.46 7.58
C THR A 160 -4.17 -11.62 7.30
N SER A 161 -4.00 -10.30 7.18
CA SER A 161 -5.07 -9.37 6.83
C SER A 161 -4.53 -8.21 6.01
N PHE A 162 -5.43 -7.60 5.24
CA PHE A 162 -5.18 -6.33 4.56
C PHE A 162 -6.45 -5.49 4.63
N GLU A 163 -6.33 -4.25 5.10
CA GLU A 163 -7.47 -3.36 5.30
C GLU A 163 -7.11 -1.94 4.83
N LEU A 164 -7.93 -1.37 3.96
CA LEU A 164 -7.88 0.05 3.67
C LEU A 164 -8.49 0.85 4.82
N ALA A 165 -7.82 1.91 5.22
CA ALA A 165 -8.40 2.85 6.16
C ALA A 165 -9.72 3.41 5.60
N ALA A 166 -10.73 3.51 6.45
CA ALA A 166 -11.99 4.12 6.07
C ALA A 166 -11.72 5.54 5.58
N THR A 167 -12.17 5.86 4.36
CA THR A 167 -12.17 7.24 3.89
C THR A 167 -13.10 8.01 4.82
N ARG A 168 -12.54 8.87 5.69
CA ARG A 168 -13.39 9.84 6.42
C ARG A 168 -14.01 10.73 5.36
N CYS A 169 -15.22 10.38 4.90
CA CYS A 169 -16.11 11.33 4.29
C CYS A 169 -16.28 12.46 5.33
N ARG A 170 -15.61 13.59 5.14
CA ARG A 170 -16.03 14.83 5.79
C ARG A 170 -17.44 15.08 5.23
N SER A 171 -18.43 14.62 5.98
CA SER A 171 -19.78 15.10 5.81
C SER A 171 -19.71 16.62 5.95
N ILE A 172 -19.81 17.30 4.82
CA ILE A 172 -20.15 18.71 4.78
C ILE A 172 -21.64 18.77 5.19
N LEU A 173 -21.89 18.47 6.45
CA LEU A 173 -23.18 18.67 7.05
C LEU A 173 -23.09 19.93 7.91
N SER A 174 -23.60 21.00 7.28
CA SER A 174 -24.33 22.07 7.93
C SER A 174 -23.62 22.81 9.08
N ARG A 175 -22.97 23.92 8.73
CA ARG A 175 -23.06 25.09 9.61
C ARG A 175 -24.54 25.52 9.63
N PRO A 176 -25.18 25.59 10.81
CA PRO A 176 -26.46 26.24 10.88
C PRO A 176 -26.26 27.70 10.51
N ALA A 177 -27.02 28.17 9.52
CA ALA A 177 -27.10 29.56 9.18
C ALA A 177 -27.74 30.28 10.36
N THR A 178 -26.97 30.98 11.16
CA THR A 178 -27.45 32.00 12.05
C THR A 178 -27.97 33.13 11.19
N ARG A 179 -29.31 33.26 11.16
CA ARG A 179 -30.02 34.44 10.68
C ARG A 179 -29.66 35.58 11.61
N GLU A 180 -28.84 36.46 11.15
CA GLU A 180 -28.77 37.82 11.71
C GLU A 180 -29.24 38.79 10.66
N SER A 181 -30.43 39.34 10.94
CA SER A 181 -31.05 40.40 10.20
C SER A 181 -30.35 41.73 10.51
N VAL A 182 -29.74 42.33 9.52
CA VAL A 182 -29.50 43.78 9.57
C VAL A 182 -29.93 44.39 8.24
N ARG A 183 -31.00 45.21 8.33
CA ARG A 183 -31.39 46.19 7.32
C ARG A 183 -30.31 47.26 7.21
N ALA A 184 -29.93 47.62 6.01
CA ALA A 184 -29.79 49.01 5.57
C ALA A 184 -29.25 49.02 4.15
N GLY A 185 -29.94 49.77 3.35
CA GLY A 185 -29.76 50.04 1.96
C GLY A 185 -28.57 50.95 1.67
N ALA A 186 -28.08 50.79 0.48
CA ALA A 186 -27.52 51.88 -0.34
C ALA A 186 -27.41 51.38 -1.79
N THR A 187 -28.10 52.05 -2.63
CA THR A 187 -27.99 52.08 -4.09
C THR A 187 -26.58 52.51 -4.50
N PHE A 188 -25.93 51.73 -5.38
CA PHE A 188 -24.88 52.32 -6.21
C PHE A 188 -24.89 51.74 -7.62
N ARG A 189 -24.83 52.65 -8.50
CA ARG A 189 -24.98 52.85 -9.92
C ARG A 189 -24.04 51.98 -10.76
N GLU A 190 -24.63 51.47 -11.81
CA GLU A 190 -24.05 50.93 -13.03
C GLU A 190 -22.98 51.84 -13.65
N LYS A 191 -21.83 51.28 -14.03
CA LYS A 191 -21.01 51.83 -15.13
C LYS A 191 -20.29 50.74 -15.90
N ALA A 192 -20.45 50.88 -17.18
CA ALA A 192 -20.04 50.07 -18.31
C ALA A 192 -18.56 49.78 -18.45
N GLY A 193 -18.27 48.60 -19.02
CA GLY A 193 -17.45 48.39 -20.21
C GLY A 193 -15.96 48.47 -20.05
N VAL A 194 -15.25 47.36 -20.14
CA VAL A 194 -13.97 47.28 -20.86
C VAL A 194 -13.81 45.89 -21.49
N ALA A 195 -13.35 45.94 -22.75
CA ALA A 195 -13.20 44.88 -23.72
C ALA A 195 -12.10 43.85 -23.38
N LEU A 196 -12.32 42.63 -23.86
CA LEU A 196 -11.32 41.57 -23.93
C LEU A 196 -10.36 41.82 -25.11
N PRO A 197 -9.08 41.48 -25.00
CA PRO A 197 -8.25 41.22 -26.17
C PRO A 197 -7.82 39.73 -26.27
N GLY A 198 -7.98 39.24 -27.50
CA GLY A 198 -6.98 38.48 -28.24
C GLY A 198 -6.65 37.06 -27.77
N ARG A 199 -7.27 36.15 -28.49
CA ARG A 199 -6.93 34.71 -28.61
C ARG A 199 -5.62 34.60 -29.42
N GLU A 200 -4.55 34.13 -28.80
CA GLU A 200 -3.38 33.61 -29.54
C GLU A 200 -3.34 32.09 -29.52
N THR A 201 -3.46 31.55 -30.71
CA THR A 201 -3.24 30.16 -31.07
C THR A 201 -1.75 29.85 -31.04
N ARG A 202 -1.29 28.93 -30.20
CA ARG A 202 0.05 28.38 -30.28
C ARG A 202 0.02 26.94 -30.76
N LYS A 203 0.74 26.75 -31.84
CA LYS A 203 0.92 25.59 -32.69
C LYS A 203 1.31 24.32 -31.92
N GLU A 204 0.70 23.21 -32.34
CA GLU A 204 1.15 21.85 -32.12
C GLU A 204 2.56 21.63 -32.67
N GLU A 205 3.50 21.25 -31.83
CA GLU A 205 4.75 20.63 -32.26
C GLU A 205 4.69 19.12 -31.97
N THR A 206 4.66 18.41 -33.06
CA THR A 206 4.77 16.96 -33.17
C THR A 206 6.15 16.48 -32.75
N TRP A 207 6.22 15.66 -31.71
CA TRP A 207 7.40 14.84 -31.42
C TRP A 207 7.32 13.50 -32.15
N LYS A 208 7.99 13.47 -33.33
CA LYS A 208 8.32 12.21 -34.02
C LYS A 208 9.75 11.78 -33.68
N HIS A 209 9.86 10.53 -33.25
CA HIS A 209 10.96 9.59 -33.43
C HIS A 209 12.41 10.03 -33.18
N ARG A 210 13.04 9.45 -32.16
CA ARG A 210 14.37 8.87 -32.33
C ARG A 210 14.42 7.45 -31.78
N GLN A 211 14.51 6.53 -32.70
CA GLN A 211 14.84 5.13 -32.50
C GLN A 211 16.33 4.94 -32.23
N ALA A 212 16.61 3.98 -31.38
CA ALA A 212 17.63 2.94 -31.44
C ALA A 212 19.08 3.32 -31.80
N LYS A 213 19.99 2.90 -30.92
CA LYS A 213 21.18 2.09 -31.34
C LYS A 213 21.82 1.43 -30.12
N THR A 214 21.71 0.13 -30.08
CA THR A 214 22.73 -0.92 -29.86
C THR A 214 23.84 -0.65 -28.86
N TRP A 215 23.89 -1.51 -27.83
CA TRP A 215 25.16 -1.98 -27.26
C TRP A 215 25.16 -3.50 -27.27
N SER A 216 25.91 -4.06 -28.22
CA SER A 216 26.48 -5.40 -28.18
C SER A 216 27.92 -5.26 -27.70
N ARG A 217 28.25 -5.88 -26.59
CA ARG A 217 29.43 -6.73 -26.31
C ARG A 217 29.39 -7.21 -24.87
#